data_965049b9137c9cd7cb154344efdc2f86
#
_entry.id   965049b9137c9cd7cb154344efdc2f86
#
_cell.length_a   1.000
_cell.length_b   1.000
_cell.length_c   1.000
_cell.angle_alpha   90.00
_cell.angle_beta   90.00
_cell.angle_gamma   90.00
#
_symmetry.space_group_name_H-M   'P 1'
#
loop_
_entity.id
_entity.type
_entity.pdbx_description
1 polymer ?
#
loop_
_entity_poly.entity_id
_entity_poly.type
_entity_poly.pdbx_seq_one_letter_code
_entity_poly.pdbx_strand_id
1 'polypeptide(L)'
;AEGWVARRSAEGVASRSFVGVVGELHPDLVARYELKTRAVGFELDVEALARVAGERQRVKALPRFPSVRRDFALVLDDKVTAAELCARLQDNGAVRGLLESLDIFDVYRGAGIPPGKRSLALALTLRAADRTLTDEEITRATDVLLEDARAHFGVEVRS
;
A
#
# COMPACT_ATOMS: atom_id res chain seq x y z
N ALA A 1 12.70 11.34 -21.59
CA ALA A 1 11.36 11.44 -20.95
C ALA A 1 10.26 11.93 -21.92
N GLU A 2 10.50 11.84 -23.23
CA GLU A 2 9.49 12.14 -24.24
C GLU A 2 8.37 11.09 -24.17
N GLY A 3 7.12 11.54 -24.04
CA GLY A 3 5.95 10.66 -24.02
C GLY A 3 5.28 10.47 -22.67
N TRP A 4 5.83 11.03 -21.58
CA TRP A 4 5.24 10.96 -20.25
C TRP A 4 4.59 12.29 -19.84
N VAL A 5 3.54 12.20 -19.02
CA VAL A 5 2.92 13.38 -18.40
C VAL A 5 3.72 13.76 -17.16
N ALA A 6 4.44 14.87 -17.22
CA ALA A 6 5.39 15.29 -16.17
C ALA A 6 4.83 15.35 -14.74
N ARG A 7 3.52 15.57 -14.58
CA ARG A 7 2.86 15.63 -13.26
C ARG A 7 2.35 14.28 -12.75
N ARG A 8 2.45 13.22 -13.55
CA ARG A 8 1.91 11.89 -13.25
C ARG A 8 2.94 10.79 -13.50
N SER A 9 4.20 11.15 -13.51
CA SER A 9 5.31 10.22 -13.59
C SER A 9 6.10 10.22 -12.28
N ALA A 10 6.64 9.08 -11.92
CA ALA A 10 7.53 8.91 -10.80
C ALA A 10 8.79 8.19 -11.24
N GLU A 11 9.92 8.56 -10.65
CA GLU A 11 11.19 7.88 -10.84
C GLU A 11 11.36 6.79 -9.79
N GLY A 12 11.66 5.59 -10.22
CA GLY A 12 11.99 4.48 -9.34
C GLY A 12 13.44 4.56 -8.90
N VAL A 13 13.67 4.63 -7.58
CA VAL A 13 15.00 4.64 -6.99
C VAL A 13 15.11 3.46 -6.02
N ALA A 14 16.08 2.58 -6.28
CA ALA A 14 16.42 1.49 -5.37
C ALA A 14 17.87 1.64 -4.90
N SER A 15 18.10 1.50 -3.60
CA SER A 15 19.45 1.66 -3.01
C SER A 15 20.19 2.94 -3.45
N ARG A 16 19.46 4.04 -3.59
CA ARG A 16 19.92 5.34 -4.10
C ARG A 16 20.37 5.33 -5.58
N SER A 17 20.02 4.30 -6.33
CA SER A 17 20.28 4.23 -7.77
C SER A 17 18.96 4.40 -8.54
N PHE A 18 19.01 5.20 -9.60
CA PHE A 18 17.89 5.30 -10.54
C PHE A 18 17.71 3.95 -11.25
N VAL A 19 16.50 3.43 -11.27
CA VAL A 19 16.19 2.13 -11.89
C VAL A 19 15.12 2.22 -12.98
N GLY A 20 14.46 3.38 -13.13
CA GLY A 20 13.47 3.57 -14.18
C GLY A 20 12.43 4.62 -13.87
N VAL A 21 11.43 4.72 -14.73
CA VAL A 21 10.29 5.63 -14.62
C VAL A 21 8.99 4.87 -14.74
N VAL A 22 7.95 5.36 -14.07
CA VAL A 22 6.57 4.93 -14.22
C VAL A 22 5.68 6.16 -14.32
N GLY A 23 4.68 6.13 -15.17
CA GLY A 23 3.80 7.29 -15.30
C GLY A 23 2.68 7.09 -16.31
N GLU A 24 1.85 8.12 -16.45
CA GLU A 24 0.79 8.17 -17.44
C GLU A 24 1.37 8.59 -18.79
N LEU A 25 0.96 7.91 -19.87
CA LEU A 25 1.37 8.25 -21.23
C LEU A 25 0.81 9.61 -21.64
N HIS A 26 1.60 10.34 -22.44
CA HIS A 26 1.17 11.62 -22.98
C HIS A 26 -0.10 11.43 -23.86
N PRO A 27 -1.08 12.37 -23.82
CA PRO A 27 -2.32 12.28 -24.60
C PRO A 27 -2.09 12.05 -26.09
N ASP A 28 -1.05 12.64 -26.67
CA ASP A 28 -0.73 12.46 -28.09
C ASP A 28 -0.36 11.02 -28.44
N LEU A 29 0.34 10.31 -27.52
CA LEU A 29 0.63 8.89 -27.70
C LEU A 29 -0.62 8.04 -27.54
N VAL A 30 -1.46 8.36 -26.55
CA VAL A 30 -2.77 7.71 -26.35
C VAL A 30 -3.60 7.83 -27.62
N ALA A 31 -3.68 9.02 -28.21
CA ALA A 31 -4.39 9.27 -29.47
C ALA A 31 -3.75 8.54 -30.66
N ARG A 32 -2.41 8.59 -30.79
CA ARG A 32 -1.67 7.94 -31.88
C ARG A 32 -1.87 6.42 -31.93
N TYR A 33 -1.99 5.80 -30.76
CA TYR A 33 -2.23 4.36 -30.62
C TYR A 33 -3.72 4.02 -30.46
N GLU A 34 -4.61 4.99 -30.68
CA GLU A 34 -6.07 4.83 -30.62
C GLU A 34 -6.56 4.19 -29.31
N LEU A 35 -5.87 4.46 -28.18
CA LEU A 35 -6.26 3.94 -26.88
C LEU A 35 -7.51 4.68 -26.40
N LYS A 36 -8.52 3.94 -25.96
CA LYS A 36 -9.82 4.50 -25.53
C LYS A 36 -9.80 5.09 -24.12
N THR A 37 -8.77 4.80 -23.34
CA THR A 37 -8.62 5.22 -21.95
C THR A 37 -7.22 5.72 -21.70
N ARG A 38 -7.02 6.36 -20.53
CA ARG A 38 -5.68 6.69 -20.06
C ARG A 38 -4.86 5.40 -19.89
N ALA A 39 -3.63 5.46 -20.31
CA ALA A 39 -2.69 4.34 -20.18
C ALA A 39 -1.52 4.73 -19.29
N VAL A 40 -1.11 3.81 -18.44
CA VAL A 40 0.08 3.93 -17.60
C VAL A 40 1.11 2.94 -18.13
N GLY A 41 2.36 3.36 -18.16
CA GLY A 41 3.46 2.52 -18.58
C GLY A 41 4.66 2.68 -17.64
N PHE A 42 5.66 1.86 -17.85
CA PHE A 42 6.93 1.96 -17.15
C PHE A 42 8.09 1.62 -18.09
N GLU A 43 9.24 2.17 -17.77
CA GLU A 43 10.52 1.87 -18.42
C GLU A 43 11.54 1.57 -17.33
N LEU A 44 12.22 0.44 -17.40
CA LEU A 44 13.16 -0.02 -16.37
C LEU A 44 14.52 -0.29 -16.98
N ASP A 45 15.58 0.16 -16.30
CA ASP A 45 16.95 -0.22 -16.57
C ASP A 45 17.25 -1.58 -15.91
N VAL A 46 17.24 -2.63 -16.72
CA VAL A 46 17.44 -4.01 -16.26
C VAL A 46 18.83 -4.23 -15.65
N GLU A 47 19.86 -3.56 -16.17
CA GLU A 47 21.19 -3.67 -15.60
C GLU A 47 21.30 -2.97 -14.26
N ALA A 48 20.67 -1.80 -14.10
CA ALA A 48 20.56 -1.12 -12.82
C ALA A 48 19.80 -1.95 -11.81
N LEU A 49 18.69 -2.56 -12.20
CA LEU A 49 17.93 -3.48 -11.36
C LEU A 49 18.78 -4.70 -10.95
N ALA A 50 19.49 -5.31 -11.87
CA ALA A 50 20.34 -6.46 -11.57
C ALA A 50 21.46 -6.12 -10.57
N ARG A 51 22.00 -4.90 -10.62
CA ARG A 51 23.01 -4.42 -9.67
C ARG A 51 22.45 -4.19 -8.26
N VAL A 52 21.18 -3.77 -8.14
CA VAL A 52 20.53 -3.52 -6.83
C VAL A 52 19.68 -4.70 -6.36
N ALA A 53 19.41 -5.67 -7.23
CA ALA A 53 18.78 -6.92 -6.85
C ALA A 53 19.70 -7.63 -5.85
N GLY A 54 19.30 -7.61 -4.59
CA GLY A 54 20.05 -8.24 -3.51
C GLY A 54 20.20 -9.75 -3.69
N GLU A 55 20.95 -10.37 -2.78
CA GLU A 55 21.10 -11.83 -2.75
C GLU A 55 19.74 -12.54 -2.82
N ARG A 56 19.75 -13.74 -3.42
CA ARG A 56 18.58 -14.63 -3.53
C ARG A 56 17.77 -14.63 -2.23
N GLN A 57 16.48 -14.37 -2.34
CA GLN A 57 15.58 -14.47 -1.19
C GLN A 57 15.76 -15.85 -0.54
N ARG A 58 16.25 -15.86 0.70
CA ARG A 58 16.29 -17.09 1.49
C ARG A 58 14.86 -17.49 1.80
N VAL A 59 14.54 -18.75 1.57
CA VAL A 59 13.25 -19.32 1.95
C VAL A 59 13.07 -19.11 3.46
N LYS A 60 12.04 -18.39 3.87
CA LYS A 60 11.68 -18.25 5.28
C LYS A 60 11.12 -19.58 5.76
N ALA A 61 11.44 -19.96 7.00
CA ALA A 61 10.84 -21.12 7.63
C ALA A 61 9.31 -21.02 7.58
N LEU A 62 8.65 -22.14 7.31
CA LEU A 62 7.19 -22.19 7.32
C LEU A 62 6.66 -21.79 8.70
N PRO A 63 5.65 -20.93 8.76
CA PRO A 63 5.06 -20.53 10.03
C PRO A 63 4.46 -21.73 10.76
N ARG A 64 4.68 -21.81 12.06
CA ARG A 64 4.15 -22.89 12.91
C ARG A 64 2.75 -22.61 13.45
N PHE A 65 2.38 -21.33 13.51
CA PHE A 65 1.12 -20.87 14.09
C PHE A 65 0.24 -20.19 13.02
N PRO A 66 -1.09 -20.29 13.13
CA PRO A 66 -1.99 -19.70 12.15
C PRO A 66 -1.93 -18.18 12.18
N SER A 67 -2.17 -17.56 11.04
CA SER A 67 -2.42 -16.12 10.94
C SER A 67 -3.91 -15.83 11.05
N VAL A 68 -4.22 -14.61 11.46
CA VAL A 68 -5.59 -14.07 11.46
C VAL A 68 -5.63 -12.85 10.57
N ARG A 69 -6.60 -12.82 9.65
CA ARG A 69 -6.86 -11.69 8.77
C ARG A 69 -8.04 -10.88 9.28
N ARG A 70 -7.89 -9.55 9.26
CA ARG A 70 -8.93 -8.58 9.54
C ARG A 70 -8.98 -7.57 8.41
N ASP A 71 -10.18 -7.34 7.87
CA ASP A 71 -10.41 -6.38 6.80
C ASP A 71 -11.12 -5.15 7.38
N PHE A 72 -10.70 -3.96 6.95
CA PHE A 72 -11.25 -2.68 7.36
C PHE A 72 -11.46 -1.80 6.14
N ALA A 73 -12.55 -1.04 6.13
CA ALA A 73 -12.77 0.04 5.19
C ALA A 73 -12.58 1.38 5.92
N LEU A 74 -11.56 2.12 5.56
CA LEU A 74 -11.21 3.40 6.19
C LEU A 74 -11.53 4.55 5.23
N VAL A 75 -12.40 5.46 5.67
CA VAL A 75 -12.70 6.71 4.95
C VAL A 75 -11.72 7.77 5.42
N LEU A 76 -10.98 8.37 4.48
CA LEU A 76 -9.94 9.36 4.75
C LEU A 76 -9.90 10.45 3.66
N ASP A 77 -9.27 11.58 4.00
CA ASP A 77 -9.07 12.69 3.06
C ASP A 77 -8.21 12.24 1.85
N ASP A 78 -8.55 12.74 0.65
CA ASP A 78 -7.81 12.44 -0.58
C ASP A 78 -6.34 12.90 -0.55
N LYS A 79 -6.00 13.84 0.34
CA LYS A 79 -4.63 14.35 0.53
C LYS A 79 -3.73 13.35 1.24
N VAL A 80 -4.29 12.50 2.10
CA VAL A 80 -3.53 11.45 2.79
C VAL A 80 -3.20 10.35 1.80
N THR A 81 -1.95 10.08 1.56
CA THR A 81 -1.55 9.00 0.66
C THR A 81 -1.73 7.62 1.31
N ALA A 82 -1.95 6.60 0.48
CA ALA A 82 -1.99 5.22 0.95
C ALA A 82 -0.65 4.81 1.61
N ALA A 83 0.46 5.31 1.08
CA ALA A 83 1.79 5.04 1.62
C ALA A 83 1.97 5.60 3.03
N GLU A 84 1.53 6.84 3.29
CA GLU A 84 1.59 7.46 4.63
C GLU A 84 0.76 6.67 5.65
N LEU A 85 -0.48 6.29 5.26
CA LEU A 85 -1.33 5.47 6.13
C LEU A 85 -0.67 4.12 6.44
N CYS A 86 -0.21 3.39 5.41
CA CYS A 86 0.44 2.10 5.60
C CYS A 86 1.71 2.20 6.44
N ALA A 87 2.57 3.18 6.19
CA ALA A 87 3.78 3.40 6.96
C ALA A 87 3.47 3.64 8.45
N ARG A 88 2.46 4.48 8.74
CA ARG A 88 2.02 4.75 10.11
C ARG A 88 1.51 3.50 10.82
N LEU A 89 0.66 2.72 10.16
CA LEU A 89 0.11 1.50 10.73
C LEU A 89 1.18 0.42 10.96
N GLN A 90 2.13 0.28 10.04
CA GLN A 90 3.23 -0.68 10.14
C GLN A 90 4.23 -0.33 11.26
N ASP A 91 4.45 0.96 11.50
CA ASP A 91 5.37 1.44 12.54
C ASP A 91 4.74 1.48 13.94
N ASN A 92 3.45 1.18 14.05
CA ASN A 92 2.74 1.19 15.33
C ASN A 92 3.22 0.06 16.26
N GLY A 93 3.57 0.43 17.49
CA GLY A 93 4.11 -0.50 18.50
C GLY A 93 3.18 -1.65 18.87
N ALA A 94 1.85 -1.47 18.76
CA ALA A 94 0.86 -2.49 19.12
C ALA A 94 0.89 -3.72 18.18
N VAL A 95 1.36 -3.54 16.94
CA VAL A 95 1.46 -4.63 15.95
C VAL A 95 2.89 -5.07 15.71
N ARG A 96 3.87 -4.45 16.36
CA ARG A 96 5.28 -4.82 16.21
C ARG A 96 5.50 -6.27 16.59
N GLY A 97 5.99 -7.06 15.64
CA GLY A 97 6.20 -8.52 15.82
C GLY A 97 4.95 -9.38 15.63
N LEU A 98 3.78 -8.77 15.41
CA LEU A 98 2.53 -9.47 15.09
C LEU A 98 2.12 -9.26 13.63
N LEU A 99 2.46 -8.13 13.03
CA LEU A 99 2.06 -7.79 11.67
C LEU A 99 2.86 -8.62 10.66
N GLU A 100 2.17 -9.50 9.93
CA GLU A 100 2.73 -10.29 8.84
C GLU A 100 2.59 -9.56 7.51
N SER A 101 1.41 -8.99 7.21
CA SER A 101 1.17 -8.15 6.05
C SER A 101 0.09 -7.10 6.31
N LEU A 102 0.17 -6.02 5.53
CA LEU A 102 -0.84 -4.97 5.42
C LEU A 102 -1.00 -4.65 3.94
N ASP A 103 -2.16 -4.97 3.39
CA ASP A 103 -2.45 -4.87 1.97
C ASP A 103 -3.66 -3.97 1.73
N ILE A 104 -3.57 -3.03 0.79
CA ILE A 104 -4.72 -2.29 0.28
C ILE A 104 -5.25 -3.04 -0.93
N PHE A 105 -6.50 -3.49 -0.88
CA PHE A 105 -7.07 -4.29 -1.95
C PHE A 105 -8.21 -3.60 -2.70
N ASP A 106 -8.75 -2.47 -2.17
CA ASP A 106 -9.75 -1.68 -2.88
C ASP A 106 -9.68 -0.20 -2.52
N VAL A 107 -10.06 0.64 -3.48
CA VAL A 107 -10.18 2.10 -3.36
C VAL A 107 -11.52 2.53 -3.92
N TYR A 108 -12.43 2.98 -3.06
CA TYR A 108 -13.77 3.39 -3.48
C TYR A 108 -13.98 4.90 -3.33
N ARG A 109 -14.57 5.49 -4.38
CA ARG A 109 -15.11 6.85 -4.40
C ARG A 109 -16.50 6.80 -4.98
N GLY A 110 -17.48 7.32 -4.29
CA GLY A 110 -18.86 7.29 -4.79
C GLY A 110 -19.89 7.53 -3.69
N ALA A 111 -21.08 7.02 -3.91
CA ALA A 111 -22.19 7.20 -2.98
C ALA A 111 -21.83 6.74 -1.55
N GLY A 112 -22.14 7.58 -0.57
CA GLY A 112 -21.83 7.32 0.85
C GLY A 112 -20.41 7.74 1.29
N ILE A 113 -19.58 8.30 0.38
CA ILE A 113 -18.31 8.91 0.74
C ILE A 113 -18.40 10.44 0.57
N PRO A 114 -18.03 11.23 1.59
CA PRO A 114 -18.06 12.68 1.50
C PRO A 114 -17.15 13.22 0.36
N PRO A 115 -17.48 14.36 -0.25
CA PRO A 115 -16.61 15.03 -1.22
C PRO A 115 -15.20 15.28 -0.64
N GLY A 116 -14.15 15.02 -1.45
CA GLY A 116 -12.75 15.17 -1.02
C GLY A 116 -12.23 14.03 -0.15
N LYS A 117 -13.02 12.99 0.06
CA LYS A 117 -12.62 11.76 0.77
C LYS A 117 -12.69 10.54 -0.16
N ARG A 118 -12.04 9.46 0.25
CA ARG A 118 -12.13 8.13 -0.34
C ARG A 118 -12.15 7.06 0.74
N SER A 119 -12.66 5.89 0.41
CA SER A 119 -12.56 4.70 1.23
C SER A 119 -11.42 3.82 0.72
N LEU A 120 -10.54 3.42 1.62
CA LEU A 120 -9.51 2.39 1.37
C LEU A 120 -9.90 1.12 2.09
N ALA A 121 -9.98 0.01 1.36
CA ALA A 121 -10.13 -1.30 1.96
C ALA A 121 -8.77 -1.93 2.21
N LEU A 122 -8.50 -2.26 3.48
CA LEU A 122 -7.23 -2.78 3.97
C LEU A 122 -7.43 -4.18 4.53
N ALA A 123 -6.51 -5.07 4.22
CA ALA A 123 -6.37 -6.37 4.85
C ALA A 123 -5.16 -6.36 5.78
N LEU A 124 -5.41 -6.58 7.05
CA LEU A 124 -4.38 -6.72 8.09
C LEU A 124 -4.23 -8.19 8.42
N THR A 125 -3.04 -8.76 8.22
CA THR A 125 -2.73 -10.13 8.60
C THR A 125 -1.80 -10.13 9.80
N LEU A 126 -2.26 -10.73 10.89
CA LEU A 126 -1.53 -10.83 12.15
C LEU A 126 -1.12 -12.27 12.43
N ARG A 127 0.09 -12.47 12.93
CA ARG A 127 0.61 -13.75 13.37
C ARG A 127 1.65 -13.55 14.48
N ALA A 128 1.58 -14.35 15.54
CA ALA A 128 2.67 -14.46 16.49
C ALA A 128 3.64 -15.59 16.06
N ALA A 129 4.93 -15.40 16.35
CA ALA A 129 5.97 -16.37 16.00
C ALA A 129 6.00 -17.59 16.94
N ASP A 130 5.47 -17.45 18.15
CA ASP A 130 5.62 -18.36 19.27
C ASP A 130 4.33 -19.01 19.78
N ARG A 131 3.15 -18.49 19.34
CA ARG A 131 1.83 -18.98 19.78
C ARG A 131 0.72 -18.66 18.77
N THR A 132 -0.46 -19.22 18.99
CA THR A 132 -1.71 -18.77 18.36
C THR A 132 -2.19 -17.50 19.07
N LEU A 133 -2.58 -16.47 18.32
CA LEU A 133 -3.16 -15.25 18.87
C LEU A 133 -4.56 -15.52 19.43
N THR A 134 -4.89 -14.91 20.57
CA THR A 134 -6.25 -14.92 21.12
C THR A 134 -7.09 -13.82 20.49
N ASP A 135 -8.42 -13.94 20.57
CA ASP A 135 -9.34 -12.93 20.06
C ASP A 135 -9.17 -11.57 20.77
N GLU A 136 -8.84 -11.59 22.06
CA GLU A 136 -8.57 -10.38 22.85
C GLU A 136 -7.27 -9.67 22.37
N GLU A 137 -6.23 -10.43 22.05
CA GLU A 137 -4.97 -9.86 21.51
C GLU A 137 -5.20 -9.23 20.13
N ILE A 138 -5.97 -9.90 19.27
CA ILE A 138 -6.30 -9.42 17.93
C ILE A 138 -7.14 -8.14 18.02
N THR A 139 -8.19 -8.15 18.84
CA THR A 139 -9.08 -7.00 19.05
C THR A 139 -8.29 -5.81 19.58
N ARG A 140 -7.48 -6.01 20.63
CA ARG A 140 -6.66 -4.95 21.20
C ARG A 140 -5.68 -4.34 20.19
N ALA A 141 -4.99 -5.19 19.43
CA ALA A 141 -4.06 -4.70 18.40
C ALA A 141 -4.77 -3.89 17.32
N THR A 142 -5.92 -4.36 16.85
CA THR A 142 -6.71 -3.67 15.83
C THR A 142 -7.31 -2.37 16.34
N ASP A 143 -7.84 -2.33 17.56
CA ASP A 143 -8.41 -1.13 18.17
C ASP A 143 -7.37 -0.02 18.30
N VAL A 144 -6.18 -0.36 18.81
CA VAL A 144 -5.07 0.60 18.92
C VAL A 144 -4.65 1.15 17.57
N LEU A 145 -4.59 0.29 16.53
CA LEU A 145 -4.30 0.75 15.16
C LEU A 145 -5.35 1.71 14.62
N LEU A 146 -6.63 1.39 14.81
CA LEU A 146 -7.73 2.23 14.34
C LEU A 146 -7.80 3.55 15.10
N GLU A 147 -7.54 3.55 16.40
CA GLU A 147 -7.46 4.77 17.21
C GLU A 147 -6.30 5.66 16.77
N ASP A 148 -5.12 5.09 16.54
CA ASP A 148 -3.95 5.83 16.04
C ASP A 148 -4.23 6.43 14.65
N ALA A 149 -4.83 5.68 13.75
CA ALA A 149 -5.22 6.17 12.43
C ALA A 149 -6.27 7.30 12.51
N ARG A 150 -7.26 7.18 13.41
CA ARG A 150 -8.24 8.25 13.66
C ARG A 150 -7.58 9.51 14.19
N ALA A 151 -6.71 9.37 15.18
CA ALA A 151 -6.04 10.50 15.82
C ALA A 151 -5.10 11.25 14.86
N HIS A 152 -4.41 10.51 13.98
CA HIS A 152 -3.40 11.09 13.10
C HIS A 152 -3.94 11.60 11.77
N PHE A 153 -4.88 10.87 11.17
CA PHE A 153 -5.40 11.14 9.82
C PHE A 153 -6.90 11.48 9.80
N GLY A 154 -7.58 11.46 10.94
CA GLY A 154 -9.03 11.71 11.00
C GLY A 154 -9.85 10.66 10.24
N VAL A 155 -9.37 9.41 10.18
CA VAL A 155 -10.08 8.34 9.47
C VAL A 155 -11.36 7.94 10.17
N GLU A 156 -12.35 7.52 9.38
CA GLU A 156 -13.61 6.94 9.85
C GLU A 156 -13.68 5.49 9.36
N VAL A 157 -14.06 4.56 10.25
CA VAL A 157 -14.28 3.16 9.86
C VAL A 157 -15.65 3.05 9.24
N ARG A 158 -15.72 2.54 8.02
CA ARG A 158 -16.99 2.25 7.34
C ARG A 158 -17.44 0.84 7.72
N SER A 159 -18.66 0.75 8.23
CA SER A 159 -19.37 -0.50 8.48
C SER A 159 -19.96 -1.07 7.21
#